data_e168b84778e5ae322ae2dfb6e68c80f6
#
_entry.id   e168b84778e5ae322ae2dfb6e68c80f6
#
_cell.length_a   1.000
_cell.length_b   1.000
_cell.length_c   1.000
_cell.angle_alpha   90.00
_cell.angle_beta   90.00
_cell.angle_gamma   90.00
#
_symmetry.space_group_name_H-M   'P 1'
#
loop_
_entity.id
_entity.type
_entity.pdbx_description
1 polymer ?
#
loop_
_entity_poly.entity_id
_entity_poly.type
_entity_poly.pdbx_seq_one_letter_code
_entity_poly.pdbx_strand_id
1 'polypeptide(L)'
;MRRGVLLAAILAVLSFGIDEVLAEQSGIAAVYSYRGGRTSSGEHSNPSGLTAAHRSLPFGTKVRVTHRRNGRSVVVRINDRGPFTPGRIIDLTPAAASQLGFNGLAPVSLSPISR
;
A
#
# COMPACT_ATOMS: atom_id res chain seq x y z
N MET A 1 -20.52 -31.66 -20.76
CA MET A 1 -19.23 -30.98 -21.01
C MET A 1 -19.34 -29.48 -21.11
N ARG A 2 -20.22 -28.94 -21.95
CA ARG A 2 -20.37 -27.48 -22.10
C ARG A 2 -20.88 -26.80 -20.83
N ARG A 3 -21.75 -27.43 -20.05
CA ARG A 3 -22.29 -26.88 -18.81
C ARG A 3 -21.22 -26.69 -17.72
N GLY A 4 -20.26 -27.61 -17.64
CA GLY A 4 -19.17 -27.51 -16.68
C GLY A 4 -18.25 -26.34 -16.97
N VAL A 5 -18.01 -26.04 -18.25
CA VAL A 5 -17.18 -24.90 -18.66
C VAL A 5 -17.84 -23.57 -18.27
N LEU A 6 -19.17 -23.44 -18.45
CA LEU A 6 -19.90 -22.25 -18.06
C LEU A 6 -19.87 -22.01 -16.54
N LEU A 7 -20.04 -23.07 -15.75
CA LEU A 7 -19.95 -22.96 -14.28
C LEU A 7 -18.56 -22.52 -13.83
N ALA A 8 -17.52 -23.07 -14.44
CA ALA A 8 -16.15 -22.69 -14.14
C ALA A 8 -15.89 -21.19 -14.44
N ALA A 9 -16.43 -20.70 -15.55
CA ALA A 9 -16.30 -19.28 -15.91
C ALA A 9 -16.99 -18.37 -14.91
N ILE A 10 -18.19 -18.72 -14.41
CA ILE A 10 -18.91 -17.95 -13.41
C ILE A 10 -18.12 -17.92 -12.09
N LEU A 11 -17.57 -19.04 -11.66
CA LEU A 11 -16.75 -19.09 -10.45
C LEU A 11 -15.48 -18.24 -10.58
N ALA A 12 -14.86 -18.25 -11.74
CA ALA A 12 -13.69 -17.44 -12.01
C ALA A 12 -14.00 -15.93 -11.90
N VAL A 13 -15.16 -15.49 -12.40
CA VAL A 13 -15.59 -14.09 -12.29
C VAL A 13 -15.80 -13.69 -10.82
N LEU A 14 -16.42 -14.53 -10.02
CA LEU A 14 -16.62 -14.27 -8.60
C LEU A 14 -15.29 -14.18 -7.84
N SER A 15 -14.37 -15.08 -8.11
CA SER A 15 -13.03 -15.08 -7.53
C SER A 15 -12.27 -13.80 -7.90
N PHE A 16 -12.37 -13.37 -9.16
CA PHE A 16 -11.72 -12.15 -9.63
C PHE A 16 -12.20 -10.92 -8.87
N GLY A 17 -13.51 -10.78 -8.59
CA GLY A 17 -14.07 -9.68 -7.82
C GLY A 17 -13.53 -9.62 -6.39
N ILE A 18 -13.28 -10.77 -5.75
CA ILE A 18 -12.68 -10.83 -4.42
C ILE A 18 -11.20 -10.42 -4.47
N ASP A 19 -10.48 -10.88 -5.49
CA ASP A 19 -9.05 -10.61 -5.65
C ASP A 19 -8.77 -9.12 -5.89
N GLU A 20 -9.69 -8.38 -6.51
CA GLU A 20 -9.54 -6.95 -6.73
C GLU A 20 -9.33 -6.17 -5.44
N VAL A 21 -9.99 -6.54 -4.34
CA VAL A 21 -9.87 -5.87 -3.05
C VAL A 21 -8.47 -6.00 -2.47
N LEU A 22 -7.79 -7.11 -2.76
CA LEU A 22 -6.46 -7.43 -2.26
C LEU A 22 -5.40 -7.35 -3.36
N ALA A 23 -5.76 -6.79 -4.51
CA ALA A 23 -4.86 -6.71 -5.66
C ALA A 23 -3.63 -5.87 -5.35
N GLU A 24 -2.50 -6.34 -5.85
CA GLU A 24 -1.23 -5.64 -5.77
C GLU A 24 -1.29 -4.36 -6.61
N GLN A 25 -0.67 -3.31 -6.12
CA GLN A 25 -0.56 -2.03 -6.81
C GLN A 25 0.91 -1.71 -7.04
N SER A 26 1.21 -1.06 -8.15
CA SER A 26 2.54 -0.55 -8.46
C SER A 26 2.50 0.94 -8.71
N GLY A 27 3.52 1.64 -8.30
CA GLY A 27 3.64 3.08 -8.50
C GLY A 27 4.82 3.64 -7.74
N ILE A 28 4.79 4.93 -7.50
CA ILE A 28 5.88 5.65 -6.85
C ILE A 28 5.55 5.88 -5.38
N ALA A 29 6.50 5.54 -4.51
CA ALA A 29 6.49 5.90 -3.11
C ALA A 29 7.28 7.19 -2.90
N ALA A 30 6.83 7.99 -1.95
CA ALA A 30 7.55 9.16 -1.46
C ALA A 30 7.71 9.08 0.05
N VAL A 31 8.56 9.92 0.59
CA VAL A 31 8.74 10.05 2.03
C VAL A 31 7.87 11.20 2.53
N TYR A 32 7.18 10.98 3.64
CA TYR A 32 6.38 12.00 4.29
C TYR A 32 7.21 13.26 4.57
N SER A 33 6.63 14.40 4.26
CA SER A 33 7.13 15.67 4.77
C SER A 33 6.57 15.87 6.19
N TYR A 34 7.27 15.29 7.16
CA TYR A 34 6.79 15.26 8.53
C TYR A 34 6.82 16.66 9.17
N ARG A 35 5.69 17.05 9.75
CA ARG A 35 5.58 18.33 10.45
C ARG A 35 4.95 18.20 11.85
N GLY A 36 4.75 16.97 12.31
CA GLY A 36 4.04 16.72 13.56
C GLY A 36 2.53 16.80 13.39
N GLY A 37 1.80 16.63 14.48
CA GLY A 37 0.36 16.69 14.49
C GLY A 37 -0.32 15.35 14.23
N ARG A 38 -1.61 15.40 13.93
CA ARG A 38 -2.43 14.20 13.75
C ARG A 38 -2.60 13.84 12.29
N THR A 39 -2.59 12.55 12.03
CA THR A 39 -2.95 11.99 10.73
C THR A 39 -4.48 11.95 10.57
N SER A 40 -4.97 11.59 9.38
CA SER A 40 -6.40 11.48 9.11
C SER A 40 -7.09 10.41 9.97
N SER A 41 -6.35 9.41 10.45
CA SER A 41 -6.88 8.41 11.39
C SER A 41 -7.06 8.93 12.81
N GLY A 42 -6.54 10.12 13.13
CA GLY A 42 -6.52 10.68 14.47
C GLY A 42 -5.26 10.35 15.28
N GLU A 43 -4.41 9.46 14.78
CA GLU A 43 -3.13 9.16 15.42
C GLU A 43 -2.17 10.34 15.29
N HIS A 44 -1.28 10.47 16.27
CA HIS A 44 -0.14 11.36 16.11
C HIS A 44 0.83 10.81 15.08
N SER A 45 1.35 11.67 14.22
CA SER A 45 2.43 11.31 13.30
C SER A 45 3.67 10.91 14.09
N ASN A 46 4.32 9.85 13.64
CA ASN A 46 5.56 9.38 14.25
C ASN A 46 6.55 8.98 13.16
N PRO A 47 7.61 9.79 12.94
CA PRO A 47 8.57 9.52 11.86
C PRO A 47 9.36 8.23 12.07
N SER A 48 9.43 7.74 13.32
CA SER A 48 10.11 6.49 13.67
C SER A 48 9.22 5.27 13.58
N GLY A 49 7.91 5.44 13.40
CA GLY A 49 6.97 4.35 13.26
C GLY A 49 6.94 3.82 11.82
N LEU A 50 6.42 2.63 11.64
CA LEU A 50 6.26 2.02 10.31
C LEU A 50 4.82 2.20 9.86
N THR A 51 4.49 3.41 9.43
CA THR A 51 3.17 3.79 8.97
C THR A 51 3.24 4.50 7.63
N ALA A 52 2.09 4.66 6.99
CA ALA A 52 2.02 5.26 5.67
C ALA A 52 0.66 5.90 5.40
N ALA A 53 0.64 6.78 4.40
CA ALA A 53 -0.58 7.32 3.82
C ALA A 53 -0.92 6.59 2.53
N HIS A 54 -2.19 6.26 2.37
CA HIS A 54 -2.75 5.69 1.15
C HIS A 54 -4.11 6.31 0.88
N ARG A 55 -4.49 6.44 -0.40
CA ARG A 55 -5.73 7.13 -0.76
C ARG A 55 -6.99 6.46 -0.27
N SER A 56 -7.03 5.12 -0.27
CA SER A 56 -8.29 4.39 -0.10
C SER A 56 -8.23 3.17 0.80
N LEU A 57 -7.07 2.57 1.03
CA LEU A 57 -7.00 1.40 1.92
C LEU A 57 -7.47 1.79 3.32
N PRO A 58 -8.31 0.96 3.97
CA PRO A 58 -8.80 1.27 5.32
C PRO A 58 -7.68 1.52 6.31
N PHE A 59 -7.91 2.42 7.25
CA PHE A 59 -6.96 2.64 8.35
C PHE A 59 -6.77 1.33 9.11
N GLY A 60 -5.51 1.05 9.47
CA GLY A 60 -5.14 -0.20 10.11
C GLY A 60 -4.72 -1.30 9.16
N THR A 61 -4.95 -1.14 7.86
CA THR A 61 -4.49 -2.11 6.86
C THR A 61 -2.97 -2.22 6.90
N LYS A 62 -2.46 -3.43 6.98
CA LYS A 62 -1.04 -3.68 6.85
C LYS A 62 -0.70 -4.01 5.42
N VAL A 63 0.35 -3.37 4.92
CA VAL A 63 0.76 -3.45 3.53
C VAL A 63 2.25 -3.77 3.47
N ARG A 64 2.60 -4.80 2.70
CA ARG A 64 4.01 -5.02 2.35
C ARG A 64 4.36 -4.12 1.19
N VAL A 65 5.34 -3.26 1.40
CA VAL A 65 5.88 -2.37 0.38
C VAL A 65 7.22 -2.95 -0.07
N THR A 66 7.37 -3.20 -1.36
CA THR A 66 8.60 -3.75 -1.93
C THR A 66 9.21 -2.74 -2.88
N HIS A 67 10.46 -2.40 -2.66
CA HIS A 67 11.24 -1.54 -3.56
C HIS A 67 11.58 -2.34 -4.81
N ARG A 68 11.14 -1.89 -5.98
CA ARG A 68 11.23 -2.66 -7.21
C ARG A 68 12.63 -2.74 -7.79
N ARG A 69 13.55 -1.88 -7.37
CA ARG A 69 14.95 -1.90 -7.86
C ARG A 69 15.86 -2.76 -7.02
N ASN A 70 15.70 -2.72 -5.69
CA ASN A 70 16.62 -3.46 -4.81
C ASN A 70 15.97 -4.69 -4.15
N GLY A 71 14.66 -4.89 -4.30
CA GLY A 71 13.94 -6.03 -3.76
C GLY A 71 13.68 -5.99 -2.26
N ARG A 72 14.10 -4.94 -1.56
CA ARG A 72 13.84 -4.82 -0.11
C ARG A 72 12.37 -4.56 0.15
N SER A 73 11.88 -5.03 1.28
CA SER A 73 10.48 -4.82 1.66
C SER A 73 10.35 -4.41 3.12
N VAL A 74 9.24 -3.76 3.42
CA VAL A 74 8.86 -3.38 4.77
C VAL A 74 7.33 -3.49 4.87
N VAL A 75 6.83 -3.87 6.04
CA VAL A 75 5.38 -3.86 6.30
C VAL A 75 5.05 -2.58 7.04
N VAL A 76 4.08 -1.84 6.51
CA VAL A 76 3.59 -0.59 7.10
C VAL A 76 2.11 -0.69 7.39
N ARG A 77 1.63 0.12 8.32
CA ARG A 77 0.21 0.23 8.65
C ARG A 77 -0.32 1.55 8.11
N ILE A 78 -1.45 1.51 7.42
CA ILE A 78 -2.07 2.71 6.87
C ILE A 78 -2.76 3.49 7.98
N ASN A 79 -2.40 4.75 8.15
CA ASN A 79 -2.97 5.63 9.16
C ASN A 79 -3.28 7.05 8.66
N ASP A 80 -3.10 7.29 7.36
CA ASP A 80 -3.34 8.62 6.81
C ASP A 80 -3.85 8.53 5.37
N ARG A 81 -4.30 9.64 4.81
CA ARG A 81 -4.81 9.75 3.44
C ARG A 81 -3.82 10.53 2.56
N GLY A 82 -3.79 10.17 1.31
CA GLY A 82 -2.84 10.63 0.30
C GLY A 82 -1.93 9.50 -0.14
N PRO A 83 -0.94 9.79 -0.99
CA PRO A 83 -0.69 11.05 -1.68
C PRO A 83 -1.72 11.34 -2.78
N PHE A 84 -1.87 12.62 -3.14
CA PHE A 84 -2.80 13.02 -4.22
C PHE A 84 -2.07 13.51 -5.47
N THR A 85 -0.77 13.32 -5.51
CA THR A 85 0.05 13.60 -6.68
C THR A 85 -0.05 12.46 -7.68
N PRO A 86 -0.31 12.71 -8.97
CA PRO A 86 -0.39 11.66 -9.98
C PRO A 86 0.87 10.77 -9.99
N GLY A 87 0.67 9.46 -10.10
CA GLY A 87 1.75 8.47 -10.12
C GLY A 87 2.27 8.05 -8.75
N ARG A 88 2.05 8.83 -7.72
CA ARG A 88 2.42 8.46 -6.35
C ARG A 88 1.27 7.69 -5.71
N ILE A 89 1.58 6.56 -5.09
CA ILE A 89 0.57 5.68 -4.52
C ILE A 89 0.68 5.52 -3.00
N ILE A 90 1.81 5.86 -2.42
CA ILE A 90 2.01 5.73 -0.98
C ILE A 90 3.04 6.75 -0.50
N ASP A 91 2.80 7.33 0.67
CA ASP A 91 3.79 8.14 1.36
C ASP A 91 4.22 7.40 2.63
N LEU A 92 5.52 7.15 2.73
CA LEU A 92 6.09 6.36 3.82
C LEU A 92 6.73 7.27 4.86
N THR A 93 6.69 6.84 6.13
CA THR A 93 7.48 7.48 7.17
C THR A 93 8.98 7.40 6.82
N PRO A 94 9.80 8.31 7.36
CA PRO A 94 11.25 8.20 7.20
C PRO A 94 11.81 6.85 7.62
N ALA A 95 11.31 6.28 8.71
CA ALA A 95 11.77 4.95 9.17
C ALA A 95 11.47 3.85 8.15
N ALA A 96 10.27 3.85 7.56
CA ALA A 96 9.92 2.86 6.54
C ALA A 96 10.77 3.03 5.28
N ALA A 97 10.94 4.26 4.81
CA ALA A 97 11.77 4.54 3.66
C ALA A 97 13.23 4.12 3.88
N SER A 98 13.75 4.35 5.07
CA SER A 98 15.09 3.92 5.45
C SER A 98 15.25 2.41 5.36
N GLN A 99 14.27 1.64 5.83
CA GLN A 99 14.30 0.20 5.71
C GLN A 99 14.27 -0.28 4.26
N LEU A 100 13.58 0.45 3.38
CA LEU A 100 13.58 0.14 1.95
C LEU A 100 14.85 0.60 1.24
N GLY A 101 15.64 1.45 1.87
CA GLY A 101 16.89 1.92 1.33
C GLY A 101 16.73 3.05 0.31
N PHE A 102 15.75 3.93 0.48
CA PHE A 102 15.62 5.10 -0.39
C PHE A 102 15.35 6.37 0.39
N ASN A 103 15.63 7.49 -0.28
CA ASN A 103 15.33 8.84 0.15
C ASN A 103 14.77 9.59 -1.06
N GLY A 104 13.64 10.28 -0.89
CA GLY A 104 12.96 10.96 -1.98
C GLY A 104 11.88 10.10 -2.61
N LEU A 105 12.12 9.53 -3.79
CA LEU A 105 11.14 8.73 -4.53
C LEU A 105 11.69 7.35 -4.86
N ALA A 106 10.82 6.36 -4.91
CA ALA A 106 11.20 5.01 -5.31
C ALA A 106 10.04 4.29 -6.00
N PRO A 107 10.32 3.48 -7.02
CA PRO A 107 9.30 2.60 -7.60
C PRO A 107 9.04 1.43 -6.65
N VAL A 108 7.78 1.22 -6.31
CA VAL A 108 7.38 0.18 -5.36
C VAL A 108 6.19 -0.62 -5.87
N SER A 109 6.02 -1.80 -5.28
CA SER A 109 4.77 -2.54 -5.34
C SER A 109 4.19 -2.65 -3.93
N LEU A 110 2.87 -2.61 -3.85
CA LEU A 110 2.11 -2.71 -2.60
C LEU A 110 1.33 -4.01 -2.60
N SER A 111 1.45 -4.75 -1.50
CA SER A 111 0.71 -6.00 -1.31
C SER A 111 -0.01 -5.94 0.03
N PRO A 112 -1.32 -5.63 0.06
CA PRO A 112 -2.07 -5.65 1.31
C PRO A 112 -2.08 -7.06 1.90
N ILE A 113 -1.78 -7.18 3.19
CA ILE A 113 -1.66 -8.49 3.86
C ILE A 113 -2.66 -8.68 4.98
N SER A 114 -3.21 -7.60 5.54
CA SER A 114 -4.28 -7.69 6.55
C SER A 114 -4.96 -6.33 6.71
N ARG A 115 -6.06 -6.34 7.37
CA ARG A 115 -6.74 -5.14 7.84
C ARG A 115 -6.45 -4.90 9.30
#